data_cd6ab2ed6baef6648167cadad1cbdde7
#
_entry.id   cd6ab2ed6baef6648167cadad1cbdde7
#
_cell.length_a   1.000
_cell.length_b   1.000
_cell.length_c   1.000
_cell.angle_alpha   90.00
_cell.angle_beta   90.00
_cell.angle_gamma   90.00
#
_symmetry.space_group_name_H-M   'P 1'
#
loop_
_entity.id
_entity.type
_entity.pdbx_description
1 polymer ?
#
loop_
_entity_poly.entity_id
_entity_poly.type
_entity_poly.pdbx_seq_one_letter_code
_entity_poly.pdbx_strand_id
1 'polypeptide(L)'
;MKKIFSALLTVCMLLGCLSACSSKKSPSNGGSATTGAKDTIVFAQASDITSLDFHVGKNPATYDVTCNIFDTLVTWDADINVIPHLAESWEFLDEDSLQMHLRKGVLFHDGQELTAEDVKYTYDRAMNSTIVKNNFSWLESVDVVDEYTVVINTKGAYTPVLNALCNPLAGIMPKHLLEQNDEAMTTNPVGTGPYKFVERKEGEYVKLEANENYWGGTVATKYLEMRVVPEASQRSTLLETGEIDIAYDVPPSDVERLNTNEATAVLSAPSFKVFYVTINCNSGTKALNDSRVRQAIEYAIDKDALCSSVMYGYATPAASLVGLGVFGYDDSATANIYNIEKAKELLSAAGYPDGFEMSVWVQSADQTRQEACVVLQDMLSEVGITVSVEPMDGTVMDDTIVKGGDFDACSSMYYNLMGDADYVLYSNISPESTSNLSHYNNPDVMAKLLAARSLTDDAERAAVYKEISSIMAVDRPYIPLWAYQNLVGVRSGVSGFQLNPITAYRYENVANGK
;
A
#
# COMPACT_ATOMS: atom_id res chain seq x y z
N MET A 1 22.96 -63.04 -15.04
CA MET A 1 22.29 -64.05 -15.91
C MET A 1 21.19 -63.32 -16.68
N LYS A 2 21.37 -63.34 -17.98
CA LYS A 2 20.38 -63.39 -19.06
C LYS A 2 19.33 -62.28 -19.09
N LYS A 3 19.48 -61.24 -20.01
CA LYS A 3 19.22 -61.29 -21.46
C LYS A 3 17.69 -61.23 -21.74
N ILE A 4 17.23 -60.10 -22.36
CA ILE A 4 16.91 -59.96 -23.81
C ILE A 4 15.44 -60.27 -24.08
N PHE A 5 14.74 -59.31 -24.72
CA PHE A 5 13.97 -59.31 -25.96
C PHE A 5 13.23 -57.97 -26.06
N SER A 6 13.65 -57.00 -26.87
CA SER A 6 13.62 -56.89 -28.33
C SER A 6 12.19 -56.84 -28.84
N ALA A 7 11.68 -55.68 -29.27
CA ALA A 7 11.73 -55.06 -30.57
C ALA A 7 10.66 -55.59 -31.57
N LEU A 8 10.18 -54.67 -32.39
CA LEU A 8 9.38 -54.75 -33.67
C LEU A 8 7.87 -54.68 -33.49
N LEU A 9 7.18 -53.78 -34.15
CA LEU A 9 6.94 -53.56 -35.58
C LEU A 9 6.15 -52.26 -35.73
N THR A 10 6.58 -51.18 -36.34
CA THR A 10 6.68 -50.84 -37.75
C THR A 10 5.37 -50.94 -38.57
N VAL A 11 4.83 -49.75 -38.97
CA VAL A 11 4.35 -49.36 -40.31
C VAL A 11 3.18 -50.15 -40.95
N CYS A 12 2.11 -49.40 -41.24
CA CYS A 12 1.32 -49.45 -42.50
C CYS A 12 0.48 -48.17 -42.56
N MET A 13 0.86 -47.19 -43.38
CA MET A 13 0.50 -46.92 -44.80
C MET A 13 -1.00 -46.71 -44.97
N LEU A 14 -1.36 -45.41 -45.21
CA LEU A 14 -1.63 -44.80 -46.53
C LEU A 14 -2.65 -45.53 -47.38
N LEU A 15 -3.69 -44.80 -47.68
CA LEU A 15 -4.38 -44.62 -48.96
C LEU A 15 -5.91 -44.58 -48.90
N GLY A 16 -6.42 -43.51 -49.38
CA GLY A 16 -7.52 -43.33 -50.31
C GLY A 16 -8.86 -43.04 -49.67
N CYS A 17 -9.66 -42.11 -50.08
CA CYS A 17 -9.97 -41.65 -51.41
C CYS A 17 -10.62 -40.28 -51.35
N LEU A 18 -10.33 -39.48 -52.28
CA LEU A 18 -11.09 -38.33 -52.73
C LEU A 18 -12.53 -38.76 -53.13
N SER A 19 -13.49 -38.02 -52.58
CA SER A 19 -14.78 -37.87 -53.22
C SER A 19 -15.23 -36.40 -53.05
N ALA A 20 -15.11 -35.69 -54.16
CA ALA A 20 -15.73 -34.39 -54.34
C ALA A 20 -17.23 -34.57 -54.59
N CYS A 21 -18.02 -33.71 -53.92
CA CYS A 21 -19.30 -33.25 -54.43
C CYS A 21 -19.68 -31.92 -53.79
N SER A 22 -19.49 -30.86 -54.52
CA SER A 22 -20.47 -29.89 -55.00
C SER A 22 -21.31 -29.13 -53.99
N SER A 23 -20.89 -27.88 -53.80
CA SER A 23 -21.65 -26.63 -53.81
C SER A 23 -23.02 -26.54 -53.13
N LYS A 24 -23.06 -25.73 -52.05
CA LYS A 24 -23.99 -24.60 -51.99
C LYS A 24 -23.33 -23.45 -51.25
N LYS A 25 -23.04 -22.37 -51.95
CA LYS A 25 -22.74 -21.05 -51.38
C LYS A 25 -23.97 -20.59 -50.62
N SER A 26 -23.87 -20.51 -49.29
CA SER A 26 -24.69 -19.61 -48.47
C SER A 26 -23.96 -18.28 -48.32
N PRO A 27 -24.64 -17.16 -48.33
CA PRO A 27 -23.99 -15.84 -48.28
C PRO A 27 -23.25 -15.70 -46.98
N SER A 28 -21.97 -15.36 -47.03
CA SER A 28 -21.20 -14.87 -45.92
C SER A 28 -21.84 -13.54 -45.46
N ASN A 29 -22.60 -13.62 -44.42
CA ASN A 29 -22.88 -12.42 -43.63
C ASN A 29 -21.53 -12.00 -43.05
N GLY A 30 -20.95 -10.97 -43.60
CA GLY A 30 -19.86 -10.23 -43.01
C GLY A 30 -20.38 -9.62 -41.72
N GLY A 31 -20.33 -10.38 -40.65
CA GLY A 31 -20.44 -9.84 -39.31
C GLY A 31 -19.22 -8.95 -39.11
N SER A 32 -19.43 -7.66 -39.22
CA SER A 32 -18.56 -6.64 -38.65
C SER A 32 -18.35 -7.10 -37.20
N ALA A 33 -17.15 -7.47 -36.83
CA ALA A 33 -16.80 -7.64 -35.44
C ALA A 33 -16.97 -6.25 -34.83
N THR A 34 -18.12 -6.02 -34.22
CA THR A 34 -18.27 -4.94 -33.24
C THR A 34 -17.22 -5.26 -32.17
N THR A 35 -16.18 -4.44 -32.13
CA THR A 35 -15.27 -4.35 -30.98
C THR A 35 -16.11 -3.84 -29.81
N GLY A 36 -16.84 -4.75 -29.16
CA GLY A 36 -17.59 -4.44 -27.95
C GLY A 36 -16.61 -4.25 -26.80
N ALA A 37 -16.91 -3.30 -25.92
CA ALA A 37 -16.21 -3.15 -24.66
C ALA A 37 -16.15 -4.53 -23.95
N LYS A 38 -15.04 -4.82 -23.27
CA LYS A 38 -14.94 -6.03 -22.43
C LYS A 38 -15.88 -5.87 -21.23
N ASP A 39 -16.59 -6.92 -20.89
CA ASP A 39 -17.46 -6.97 -19.70
C ASP A 39 -16.65 -7.09 -18.39
N THR A 40 -15.37 -7.39 -18.48
CA THR A 40 -14.49 -7.64 -17.33
C THR A 40 -13.21 -6.82 -17.44
N ILE A 41 -12.84 -6.14 -16.36
CA ILE A 41 -11.50 -5.63 -16.12
C ILE A 41 -10.76 -6.64 -15.24
N VAL A 42 -9.57 -7.04 -15.67
CA VAL A 42 -8.69 -7.94 -14.92
C VAL A 42 -7.47 -7.16 -14.46
N PHE A 43 -7.28 -7.03 -13.14
CA PHE A 43 -6.04 -6.51 -12.60
C PHE A 43 -5.25 -7.59 -11.86
N ALA A 44 -3.92 -7.50 -11.86
CA ALA A 44 -3.06 -8.45 -11.18
C ALA A 44 -2.17 -7.76 -10.14
N GLN A 45 -2.06 -8.39 -8.98
CA GLN A 45 -1.23 -7.96 -7.85
C GLN A 45 -0.39 -9.12 -7.29
N ALA A 46 0.63 -8.80 -6.49
CA ALA A 46 1.60 -9.79 -6.01
C ALA A 46 1.04 -10.76 -4.98
N SER A 47 0.20 -10.28 -4.07
CA SER A 47 -0.27 -11.04 -2.91
C SER A 47 -1.75 -11.33 -3.00
N ASP A 48 -2.17 -12.46 -2.41
CA ASP A 48 -3.59 -12.69 -2.15
C ASP A 48 -4.07 -11.81 -0.98
N ILE A 49 -5.37 -11.58 -0.93
CA ILE A 49 -6.02 -10.95 0.22
C ILE A 49 -5.92 -11.86 1.45
N THR A 50 -5.73 -11.29 2.62
CA THR A 50 -5.73 -12.06 3.87
C THR A 50 -7.14 -12.38 4.33
N SER A 51 -8.09 -11.46 4.11
CA SER A 51 -9.51 -11.62 4.42
C SER A 51 -10.32 -10.64 3.56
N LEU A 52 -11.59 -10.93 3.33
CA LEU A 52 -12.56 -9.96 2.81
C LEU A 52 -13.13 -9.04 3.91
N ASP A 53 -12.91 -9.42 5.17
CA ASP A 53 -13.14 -8.58 6.35
C ASP A 53 -11.83 -7.87 6.75
N PHE A 54 -11.74 -6.59 6.48
CA PHE A 54 -10.54 -5.80 6.73
C PHE A 54 -10.31 -5.47 8.22
N HIS A 55 -11.24 -5.82 9.12
CA HIS A 55 -11.02 -5.73 10.56
C HIS A 55 -10.37 -6.99 11.17
N VAL A 56 -10.31 -8.10 10.43
CA VAL A 56 -9.66 -9.36 10.88
C VAL A 56 -8.42 -9.71 10.06
N GLY A 57 -8.25 -9.14 8.88
CA GLY A 57 -7.07 -9.34 8.05
C GLY A 57 -6.72 -8.07 7.30
N LYS A 58 -5.49 -7.60 7.46
CA LYS A 58 -5.02 -6.37 6.79
C LYS A 58 -3.74 -6.62 6.00
N ASN A 59 -3.80 -6.33 4.72
CA ASN A 59 -2.63 -6.16 3.85
C ASN A 59 -3.04 -5.26 2.68
N PRO A 60 -2.11 -4.68 1.91
CA PRO A 60 -2.43 -3.85 0.76
C PRO A 60 -3.37 -4.53 -0.23
N ALA A 61 -3.16 -5.81 -0.53
CA ALA A 61 -4.01 -6.59 -1.42
C ALA A 61 -5.48 -6.65 -0.97
N THR A 62 -5.72 -6.72 0.34
CA THR A 62 -7.07 -6.65 0.91
C THR A 62 -7.71 -5.29 0.62
N TYR A 63 -6.97 -4.18 0.80
CA TYR A 63 -7.51 -2.84 0.57
C TYR A 63 -7.87 -2.60 -0.90
N ASP A 64 -7.03 -3.09 -1.83
CA ASP A 64 -7.26 -2.97 -3.28
C ASP A 64 -8.56 -3.64 -3.74
N VAL A 65 -9.02 -4.67 -3.03
CA VAL A 65 -10.31 -5.33 -3.29
C VAL A 65 -11.44 -4.67 -2.50
N THR A 66 -11.26 -4.50 -1.18
CA THR A 66 -12.35 -4.11 -0.29
C THR A 66 -12.79 -2.66 -0.46
N CYS A 67 -11.91 -1.74 -0.92
CA CYS A 67 -12.30 -0.37 -1.27
C CYS A 67 -13.31 -0.29 -2.43
N ASN A 68 -13.50 -1.37 -3.20
CA ASN A 68 -14.53 -1.47 -4.23
C ASN A 68 -15.84 -2.12 -3.71
N ILE A 69 -15.81 -2.71 -2.51
CA ILE A 69 -16.98 -3.33 -1.86
C ILE A 69 -17.58 -2.41 -0.81
N PHE A 70 -16.73 -1.69 -0.06
CA PHE A 70 -17.13 -0.85 1.07
C PHE A 70 -16.79 0.61 0.79
N ASP A 71 -17.67 1.51 1.18
CA ASP A 71 -17.45 2.94 1.14
C ASP A 71 -17.14 3.48 2.54
N THR A 72 -16.36 4.55 2.60
CA THR A 72 -16.01 5.31 3.81
C THR A 72 -16.95 6.51 3.99
N LEU A 73 -16.94 7.15 5.16
CA LEU A 73 -17.73 8.36 5.41
C LEU A 73 -17.30 9.54 4.53
N VAL A 74 -16.01 9.72 4.38
CA VAL A 74 -15.36 10.70 3.49
C VAL A 74 -14.29 9.99 2.67
N THR A 75 -13.89 10.56 1.55
CA THR A 75 -12.85 10.00 0.67
C THR A 75 -11.94 11.10 0.16
N TRP A 76 -10.92 10.76 -0.64
CA TRP A 76 -10.08 11.75 -1.32
C TRP A 76 -10.45 11.92 -2.78
N ASP A 77 -10.29 13.14 -3.27
CA ASP A 77 -10.22 13.40 -4.70
C ASP A 77 -8.82 13.06 -5.27
N ALA A 78 -8.61 13.34 -6.56
CA ALA A 78 -7.32 13.08 -7.23
C ALA A 78 -6.15 13.93 -6.68
N ASP A 79 -6.44 15.05 -6.03
CA ASP A 79 -5.47 15.98 -5.42
C ASP A 79 -5.31 15.72 -3.92
N ILE A 80 -5.88 14.60 -3.40
CA ILE A 80 -5.85 14.18 -1.99
C ILE A 80 -6.60 15.15 -1.04
N ASN A 81 -7.49 15.97 -1.55
CA ASN A 81 -8.40 16.72 -0.70
C ASN A 81 -9.52 15.80 -0.18
N VAL A 82 -9.88 15.95 1.10
CA VAL A 82 -11.01 15.23 1.67
C VAL A 82 -12.31 15.76 1.09
N ILE A 83 -13.12 14.86 0.54
CA ILE A 83 -14.41 15.16 -0.06
C ILE A 83 -15.53 14.30 0.54
N PRO A 84 -16.80 14.75 0.49
CA PRO A 84 -17.96 13.98 0.93
C PRO A 84 -18.08 12.63 0.21
N HIS A 85 -18.45 11.56 0.98
CA HIS A 85 -18.71 10.24 0.43
C HIS A 85 -20.01 9.69 1.01
N LEU A 86 -20.02 8.72 1.96
CA LEU A 86 -21.26 8.32 2.64
C LEU A 86 -21.83 9.44 3.53
N ALA A 87 -20.97 10.28 4.11
CA ALA A 87 -21.39 11.54 4.71
C ALA A 87 -21.47 12.63 3.63
N GLU A 88 -22.58 13.36 3.54
CA GLU A 88 -22.76 14.46 2.60
C GLU A 88 -22.22 15.80 3.14
N SER A 89 -22.07 15.92 4.47
CA SER A 89 -21.52 17.09 5.15
C SER A 89 -21.08 16.75 6.56
N TRP A 90 -20.27 17.63 7.15
CA TRP A 90 -19.80 17.53 8.53
C TRP A 90 -19.54 18.90 9.12
N GLU A 91 -19.52 18.96 10.46
CA GLU A 91 -19.14 20.15 11.24
C GLU A 91 -18.45 19.74 12.52
N PHE A 92 -17.44 20.49 12.94
CA PHE A 92 -16.82 20.32 14.26
C PHE A 92 -17.70 21.03 15.29
N LEU A 93 -18.21 20.29 16.29
CA LEU A 93 -18.98 20.84 17.40
C LEU A 93 -18.05 21.52 18.42
N ASP A 94 -16.87 20.94 18.58
CA ASP A 94 -15.75 21.42 19.39
C ASP A 94 -14.44 20.78 18.90
N GLU A 95 -13.34 20.84 19.69
CA GLU A 95 -12.01 20.37 19.30
C GLU A 95 -11.87 18.85 19.23
N ASP A 96 -12.79 18.08 19.84
CA ASP A 96 -12.75 16.61 19.90
C ASP A 96 -14.04 15.92 19.43
N SER A 97 -15.00 16.66 18.89
CA SER A 97 -16.31 16.14 18.46
C SER A 97 -16.65 16.61 17.04
N LEU A 98 -16.77 15.65 16.12
CA LEU A 98 -17.09 15.84 14.71
C LEU A 98 -18.47 15.29 14.41
N GLN A 99 -19.46 16.14 14.12
CA GLN A 99 -20.77 15.71 13.67
C GLN A 99 -20.76 15.48 12.15
N MET A 100 -21.33 14.36 11.71
CA MET A 100 -21.42 13.97 10.30
C MET A 100 -22.86 13.63 9.93
N HIS A 101 -23.31 14.13 8.77
CA HIS A 101 -24.64 13.88 8.22
C HIS A 101 -24.53 12.87 7.08
N LEU A 102 -25.20 11.72 7.21
CA LEU A 102 -25.17 10.64 6.24
C LEU A 102 -26.12 10.90 5.08
N ARG A 103 -25.76 10.40 3.90
CA ARG A 103 -26.67 10.34 2.75
C ARG A 103 -27.82 9.41 3.03
N LYS A 104 -29.03 9.84 2.69
CA LYS A 104 -30.24 9.01 2.79
C LYS A 104 -30.40 8.14 1.55
N GLY A 105 -31.02 6.96 1.71
CA GLY A 105 -31.32 6.05 0.61
C GLY A 105 -30.10 5.29 0.07
N VAL A 106 -28.96 5.30 0.76
CA VAL A 106 -27.81 4.45 0.43
C VAL A 106 -28.12 3.03 0.86
N LEU A 107 -28.05 2.08 -0.09
CA LEU A 107 -28.32 0.67 0.18
C LEU A 107 -27.04 -0.15 0.23
N PHE A 108 -26.97 -1.04 1.20
CA PHE A 108 -26.06 -2.17 1.15
C PHE A 108 -26.38 -3.10 -0.02
N HIS A 109 -25.44 -3.96 -0.40
CA HIS A 109 -25.60 -4.89 -1.51
C HIS A 109 -26.78 -5.86 -1.37
N ASP A 110 -27.24 -6.12 -0.16
CA ASP A 110 -28.39 -6.96 0.17
C ASP A 110 -29.72 -6.19 0.18
N GLY A 111 -29.67 -4.87 -0.04
CA GLY A 111 -30.85 -3.99 -0.13
C GLY A 111 -31.28 -3.34 1.19
N GLN A 112 -30.60 -3.61 2.31
CA GLN A 112 -30.84 -2.90 3.57
C GLN A 112 -30.27 -1.47 3.47
N GLU A 113 -30.98 -0.47 4.00
CA GLU A 113 -30.52 0.91 4.02
C GLU A 113 -29.45 1.14 5.09
N LEU A 114 -28.40 1.90 4.74
CA LEU A 114 -27.35 2.33 5.66
C LEU A 114 -27.90 3.38 6.62
N THR A 115 -27.59 3.23 7.90
CA THR A 115 -27.96 4.15 8.98
C THR A 115 -26.79 4.52 9.87
N ALA A 116 -26.98 5.48 10.76
CA ALA A 116 -26.03 5.88 11.78
C ALA A 116 -25.60 4.72 12.72
N GLU A 117 -26.48 3.76 12.92
CA GLU A 117 -26.20 2.56 13.73
C GLU A 117 -25.14 1.65 13.09
N ASP A 118 -25.06 1.59 11.75
CA ASP A 118 -24.02 0.83 11.04
C ASP A 118 -22.64 1.48 11.21
N VAL A 119 -22.60 2.81 11.18
CA VAL A 119 -21.37 3.59 11.43
C VAL A 119 -20.85 3.34 12.83
N LYS A 120 -21.74 3.49 13.84
CA LYS A 120 -21.38 3.22 15.24
C LYS A 120 -20.87 1.81 15.43
N TYR A 121 -21.62 0.81 14.94
CA TYR A 121 -21.25 -0.60 15.07
C TYR A 121 -19.88 -0.89 14.44
N THR A 122 -19.65 -0.38 13.23
CA THR A 122 -18.38 -0.57 12.50
C THR A 122 -17.20 -0.05 13.32
N TYR A 123 -17.29 1.16 13.85
CA TYR A 123 -16.16 1.77 14.57
C TYR A 123 -15.99 1.21 15.97
N ASP A 124 -17.07 0.87 16.67
CA ASP A 124 -17.00 0.12 17.92
C ASP A 124 -16.28 -1.23 17.72
N ARG A 125 -16.57 -1.93 16.61
CA ARG A 125 -15.90 -3.17 16.23
C ARG A 125 -14.42 -2.95 15.90
N ALA A 126 -14.08 -1.90 15.16
CA ALA A 126 -12.69 -1.55 14.83
C ALA A 126 -11.84 -1.27 16.07
N MET A 127 -12.37 -0.52 17.04
CA MET A 127 -11.70 -0.24 18.32
C MET A 127 -11.41 -1.50 19.14
N ASN A 128 -12.24 -2.54 19.01
CA ASN A 128 -12.08 -3.81 19.71
C ASN A 128 -11.28 -4.87 18.91
N SER A 129 -10.95 -4.61 17.65
CA SER A 129 -10.19 -5.54 16.82
C SER A 129 -8.75 -5.68 17.30
N THR A 130 -8.24 -6.91 17.37
CA THR A 130 -6.83 -7.19 17.65
C THR A 130 -5.90 -6.79 16.51
N ILE A 131 -6.44 -6.60 15.31
CA ILE A 131 -5.69 -6.33 14.07
C ILE A 131 -5.63 -4.83 13.77
N VAL A 132 -6.77 -4.12 13.85
CA VAL A 132 -6.87 -2.74 13.36
C VAL A 132 -7.03 -1.68 14.45
N LYS A 133 -7.21 -2.05 15.73
CA LYS A 133 -7.44 -1.09 16.83
C LYS A 133 -6.42 0.05 16.91
N ASN A 134 -5.16 -0.21 16.54
CA ASN A 134 -4.13 0.82 16.56
C ASN A 134 -4.38 1.91 15.51
N ASN A 135 -5.06 1.59 14.40
CA ASN A 135 -5.45 2.55 13.38
C ASN A 135 -6.60 3.47 13.85
N PHE A 136 -7.32 3.05 14.90
CA PHE A 136 -8.42 3.79 15.54
C PHE A 136 -8.07 4.24 16.98
N SER A 137 -6.78 4.30 17.32
CA SER A 137 -6.33 4.71 18.67
C SER A 137 -6.73 6.14 19.06
N TRP A 138 -6.99 6.98 18.06
CA TRP A 138 -7.48 8.35 18.19
C TRP A 138 -8.98 8.45 18.55
N LEU A 139 -9.76 7.42 18.20
CA LEU A 139 -11.22 7.38 18.39
C LEU A 139 -11.56 7.03 19.84
N GLU A 140 -12.49 7.77 20.44
CA GLU A 140 -13.06 7.49 21.77
C GLU A 140 -14.41 6.80 21.68
N SER A 141 -15.35 7.40 20.93
CA SER A 141 -16.69 6.84 20.74
C SER A 141 -17.35 7.36 19.47
N VAL A 142 -18.44 6.70 19.07
CA VAL A 142 -19.39 7.19 18.06
C VAL A 142 -20.77 7.24 18.70
N ASP A 143 -21.38 8.43 18.69
CA ASP A 143 -22.71 8.64 19.21
C ASP A 143 -23.73 8.79 18.06
N VAL A 144 -24.83 8.07 18.14
CA VAL A 144 -25.95 8.19 17.20
C VAL A 144 -26.88 9.29 17.70
N VAL A 145 -27.02 10.35 16.92
CA VAL A 145 -27.91 11.48 17.22
C VAL A 145 -29.31 11.20 16.69
N ASP A 146 -29.39 10.77 15.45
CA ASP A 146 -30.59 10.31 14.78
C ASP A 146 -30.23 9.25 13.69
N GLU A 147 -31.20 8.83 12.89
CA GLU A 147 -31.04 7.77 11.88
C GLU A 147 -29.92 8.05 10.85
N TYR A 148 -29.59 9.34 10.61
CA TYR A 148 -28.62 9.77 9.58
C TYR A 148 -27.58 10.76 10.13
N THR A 149 -27.46 10.88 11.45
CA THR A 149 -26.51 11.80 12.08
C THR A 149 -25.70 11.08 13.15
N VAL A 150 -24.38 11.13 13.04
CA VAL A 150 -23.43 10.62 14.04
C VAL A 150 -22.53 11.72 14.54
N VAL A 151 -22.05 11.58 15.78
CA VAL A 151 -20.93 12.36 16.33
C VAL A 151 -19.76 11.42 16.57
N ILE A 152 -18.63 11.71 15.92
CA ILE A 152 -17.35 11.03 16.10
C ILE A 152 -16.60 11.78 17.21
N ASN A 153 -16.40 11.15 18.36
CA ASN A 153 -15.65 11.71 19.47
C ASN A 153 -14.21 11.17 19.45
N THR A 154 -13.23 12.06 19.57
CA THR A 154 -11.81 11.71 19.60
C THR A 154 -11.24 11.79 21.00
N LYS A 155 -10.14 11.08 21.28
CA LYS A 155 -9.43 11.13 22.57
C LYS A 155 -8.65 12.44 22.70
N GLY A 156 -9.36 13.55 22.98
CA GLY A 156 -8.85 14.90 22.89
C GLY A 156 -8.73 15.38 21.45
N ALA A 157 -8.33 16.62 21.26
CA ALA A 157 -8.23 17.24 19.93
C ALA A 157 -7.39 16.42 18.96
N TYR A 158 -7.98 16.09 17.81
CA TYR A 158 -7.33 15.26 16.77
C TYR A 158 -7.67 15.80 15.37
N THR A 159 -6.93 16.80 14.92
CA THR A 159 -7.12 17.45 13.61
C THR A 159 -7.05 16.48 12.42
N PRO A 160 -6.21 15.39 12.39
CA PRO A 160 -6.19 14.44 11.27
C PRO A 160 -7.45 13.56 11.14
N VAL A 161 -8.51 13.77 11.93
CA VAL A 161 -9.70 12.87 11.96
C VAL A 161 -10.32 12.62 10.60
N LEU A 162 -10.47 13.65 9.76
CA LEU A 162 -11.04 13.48 8.42
C LEU A 162 -10.17 12.58 7.53
N ASN A 163 -8.85 12.75 7.57
CA ASN A 163 -7.93 11.88 6.86
C ASN A 163 -7.95 10.44 7.40
N ALA A 164 -8.12 10.28 8.72
CA ALA A 164 -8.27 8.96 9.33
C ALA A 164 -9.54 8.24 8.85
N LEU A 165 -10.62 9.00 8.63
CA LEU A 165 -11.89 8.47 8.11
C LEU A 165 -11.87 8.16 6.60
N CYS A 166 -10.89 8.67 5.84
CA CYS A 166 -10.66 8.27 4.44
C CYS A 166 -9.93 6.92 4.32
N ASN A 167 -9.33 6.43 5.40
CA ASN A 167 -8.59 5.17 5.37
C ASN A 167 -9.51 4.01 4.95
N PRO A 168 -9.09 3.11 4.03
CA PRO A 168 -9.89 1.94 3.63
C PRO A 168 -10.37 1.07 4.80
N LEU A 169 -9.64 1.06 5.93
CA LEU A 169 -10.04 0.37 7.16
C LEU A 169 -11.25 1.02 7.86
N ALA A 170 -11.65 2.23 7.45
CA ALA A 170 -12.82 2.95 7.97
C ALA A 170 -14.09 2.73 7.13
N GLY A 171 -14.09 1.81 6.17
CA GLY A 171 -15.26 1.42 5.38
C GLY A 171 -16.40 0.92 6.26
N ILE A 172 -17.64 1.28 5.91
CA ILE A 172 -18.82 0.96 6.75
C ILE A 172 -19.33 -0.43 6.42
N MET A 173 -19.56 -1.21 7.48
CA MET A 173 -20.06 -2.58 7.44
C MET A 173 -21.52 -2.67 7.93
N PRO A 174 -22.32 -3.64 7.43
CA PRO A 174 -23.72 -3.82 7.84
C PRO A 174 -23.83 -4.43 9.23
N LYS A 175 -24.32 -3.67 10.20
CA LYS A 175 -24.58 -4.10 11.58
C LYS A 175 -25.47 -5.34 11.62
N HIS A 176 -26.56 -5.34 10.85
CA HIS A 176 -27.56 -6.41 10.88
C HIS A 176 -27.02 -7.80 10.51
N LEU A 177 -25.95 -7.88 9.69
CA LEU A 177 -25.30 -9.15 9.35
C LEU A 177 -24.27 -9.55 10.41
N LEU A 178 -23.46 -8.60 10.87
CA LEU A 178 -22.40 -8.85 11.83
C LEU A 178 -22.91 -9.17 13.24
N GLU A 179 -24.04 -8.62 13.65
CA GLU A 179 -24.73 -9.03 14.90
C GLU A 179 -25.22 -10.49 14.88
N GLN A 180 -25.54 -11.01 13.71
CA GLN A 180 -25.96 -12.40 13.55
C GLN A 180 -24.76 -13.36 13.44
N ASN A 181 -23.71 -12.92 12.77
CA ASN A 181 -22.48 -13.67 12.56
C ASN A 181 -21.29 -12.71 12.37
N ASP A 182 -20.44 -12.59 13.37
CA ASP A 182 -19.26 -11.69 13.33
C ASP A 182 -18.25 -12.04 12.20
N GLU A 183 -18.31 -13.26 11.67
CA GLU A 183 -17.48 -13.72 10.55
C GLU A 183 -18.15 -13.53 9.18
N ALA A 184 -19.33 -12.94 9.10
CA ALA A 184 -20.11 -12.82 7.86
C ALA A 184 -19.32 -12.19 6.72
N MET A 185 -18.54 -11.14 7.00
CA MET A 185 -17.75 -10.40 6.01
C MET A 185 -16.52 -11.17 5.50
N THR A 186 -16.08 -12.19 6.20
CA THR A 186 -14.87 -12.96 5.85
C THR A 186 -15.04 -13.73 4.53
N THR A 187 -16.25 -14.26 4.29
CA THR A 187 -16.54 -15.13 3.14
C THR A 187 -17.54 -14.56 2.16
N ASN A 188 -18.41 -13.67 2.60
CA ASN A 188 -19.44 -13.05 1.76
C ASN A 188 -19.63 -11.57 2.16
N PRO A 189 -18.68 -10.70 1.82
CA PRO A 189 -18.73 -9.30 2.21
C PRO A 189 -19.92 -8.58 1.56
N VAL A 190 -20.59 -7.79 2.35
CA VAL A 190 -21.71 -6.93 1.96
C VAL A 190 -21.36 -5.50 2.36
N GLY A 191 -21.24 -4.62 1.39
CA GLY A 191 -20.92 -3.20 1.56
C GLY A 191 -21.90 -2.33 0.79
N THR A 192 -21.58 -1.05 0.67
CA THR A 192 -22.35 -0.05 -0.10
C THR A 192 -21.68 0.31 -1.42
N GLY A 193 -20.50 -0.25 -1.69
CA GLY A 193 -19.61 0.11 -2.78
C GLY A 193 -20.11 -0.23 -4.18
N PRO A 194 -19.32 0.17 -5.20
CA PRO A 194 -19.67 0.00 -6.61
C PRO A 194 -19.69 -1.46 -7.08
N TYR A 195 -19.03 -2.36 -6.36
CA TYR A 195 -18.97 -3.76 -6.74
C TYR A 195 -19.41 -4.68 -5.60
N LYS A 196 -20.12 -5.77 -5.96
CA LYS A 196 -20.56 -6.86 -5.09
C LYS A 196 -19.62 -8.05 -5.23
N PHE A 197 -19.36 -8.73 -4.14
CA PHE A 197 -18.60 -9.99 -4.15
C PHE A 197 -19.36 -11.09 -4.92
N VAL A 198 -18.63 -11.84 -5.74
CA VAL A 198 -19.14 -13.00 -6.47
C VAL A 198 -18.49 -14.28 -5.96
N GLU A 199 -17.18 -14.37 -6.07
CA GLU A 199 -16.44 -15.56 -5.65
C GLU A 199 -14.96 -15.25 -5.39
N ARG A 200 -14.30 -16.09 -4.59
CA ARG A 200 -12.87 -16.12 -4.39
C ARG A 200 -12.34 -17.53 -4.56
N LYS A 201 -11.23 -17.67 -5.26
CA LYS A 201 -10.40 -18.86 -5.26
C LYS A 201 -9.06 -18.48 -4.64
N GLU A 202 -8.84 -19.00 -3.44
CA GLU A 202 -7.65 -18.67 -2.63
C GLU A 202 -6.37 -18.94 -3.41
N GLY A 203 -5.45 -17.97 -3.38
CA GLY A 203 -4.18 -18.01 -4.10
C GLY A 203 -4.31 -17.78 -5.62
N GLU A 204 -5.51 -17.60 -6.17
CA GLU A 204 -5.71 -17.43 -7.60
C GLU A 204 -6.42 -16.11 -7.94
N TYR A 205 -7.66 -15.90 -7.47
CA TYR A 205 -8.42 -14.70 -7.81
C TYR A 205 -9.56 -14.35 -6.85
N VAL A 206 -9.98 -13.10 -6.93
CA VAL A 206 -11.27 -12.60 -6.40
C VAL A 206 -12.04 -11.98 -7.54
N LYS A 207 -13.34 -12.28 -7.64
CA LYS A 207 -14.25 -11.75 -8.65
C LYS A 207 -15.39 -10.97 -8.04
N LEU A 208 -15.63 -9.80 -8.59
CA LEU A 208 -16.69 -8.88 -8.21
C LEU A 208 -17.60 -8.60 -9.41
N GLU A 209 -18.87 -8.22 -9.16
CA GLU A 209 -19.79 -7.72 -10.17
C GLU A 209 -20.32 -6.34 -9.82
N ALA A 210 -20.62 -5.54 -10.83
CA ALA A 210 -21.15 -4.19 -10.66
C ALA A 210 -22.42 -4.16 -9.80
N ASN A 211 -22.49 -3.23 -8.88
CA ASN A 211 -23.70 -2.93 -8.13
C ASN A 211 -24.59 -2.01 -8.97
N GLU A 212 -25.63 -2.57 -9.57
CA GLU A 212 -26.58 -1.80 -10.42
C GLU A 212 -27.32 -0.70 -9.64
N ASN A 213 -27.39 -0.84 -8.31
CA ASN A 213 -28.02 0.13 -7.41
C ASN A 213 -26.99 1.02 -6.69
N TYR A 214 -25.77 1.15 -7.24
CA TYR A 214 -24.75 1.95 -6.60
C TYR A 214 -25.18 3.42 -6.49
N TRP A 215 -25.17 3.96 -5.30
CA TRP A 215 -25.61 5.32 -5.00
C TRP A 215 -24.75 6.40 -5.67
N GLY A 216 -23.46 6.08 -5.95
CA GLY A 216 -22.50 6.98 -6.61
C GLY A 216 -22.66 7.05 -8.14
N GLY A 217 -23.60 6.29 -8.74
CA GLY A 217 -23.88 6.31 -10.17
C GLY A 217 -23.63 4.98 -10.89
N THR A 218 -23.54 5.05 -12.21
CA THR A 218 -23.40 3.86 -13.06
C THR A 218 -21.94 3.37 -13.03
N VAL A 219 -21.75 2.09 -12.71
CA VAL A 219 -20.45 1.41 -12.79
C VAL A 219 -20.14 1.07 -14.25
N ALA A 220 -18.95 1.46 -14.73
CA ALA A 220 -18.61 1.40 -16.14
C ALA A 220 -18.39 -0.03 -16.68
N THR A 221 -17.91 -0.96 -15.86
CA THR A 221 -17.61 -2.35 -16.26
C THR A 221 -18.36 -3.33 -15.37
N LYS A 222 -18.94 -4.37 -16.01
CA LYS A 222 -19.80 -5.33 -15.31
C LYS A 222 -19.08 -6.20 -14.30
N TYR A 223 -17.86 -6.65 -14.62
CA TYR A 223 -17.08 -7.51 -13.74
C TYR A 223 -15.68 -6.93 -13.49
N LEU A 224 -15.22 -7.09 -12.26
CA LEU A 224 -13.86 -6.80 -11.84
C LEU A 224 -13.23 -8.10 -11.31
N GLU A 225 -12.07 -8.47 -11.81
CA GLU A 225 -11.35 -9.66 -11.38
C GLU A 225 -9.94 -9.29 -10.93
N MET A 226 -9.63 -9.53 -9.66
CA MET A 226 -8.27 -9.46 -9.13
C MET A 226 -7.60 -10.82 -9.27
N ARG A 227 -6.41 -10.88 -9.87
CA ARG A 227 -5.57 -12.09 -9.96
C ARG A 227 -4.35 -12.00 -9.08
N VAL A 228 -4.05 -13.11 -8.42
CA VAL A 228 -2.81 -13.26 -7.66
C VAL A 228 -1.70 -13.73 -8.61
N VAL A 229 -0.71 -12.86 -8.85
CA VAL A 229 0.45 -13.15 -9.70
C VAL A 229 1.69 -12.65 -8.96
N PRO A 230 2.35 -13.49 -8.13
CA PRO A 230 3.45 -13.05 -7.26
C PRO A 230 4.63 -12.43 -8.03
N GLU A 231 5.03 -13.04 -9.14
CA GLU A 231 6.20 -12.60 -9.89
C GLU A 231 5.89 -11.33 -10.71
N ALA A 232 6.59 -10.24 -10.43
CA ALA A 232 6.33 -8.95 -11.06
C ALA A 232 6.58 -8.97 -12.59
N SER A 233 7.62 -9.64 -13.06
CA SER A 233 7.91 -9.83 -14.48
C SER A 233 6.83 -10.66 -15.21
N GLN A 234 6.19 -11.58 -14.49
CA GLN A 234 5.04 -12.32 -15.02
C GLN A 234 3.83 -11.40 -15.20
N ARG A 235 3.55 -10.50 -14.24
CA ARG A 235 2.48 -9.48 -14.38
C ARG A 235 2.71 -8.62 -15.62
N SER A 236 3.95 -8.14 -15.83
CA SER A 236 4.32 -7.41 -17.05
C SER A 236 4.05 -8.21 -18.33
N THR A 237 4.40 -9.50 -18.36
CA THR A 237 4.17 -10.39 -19.51
C THR A 237 2.69 -10.62 -19.78
N LEU A 238 1.88 -10.88 -18.75
CA LEU A 238 0.43 -11.07 -18.88
C LEU A 238 -0.27 -9.79 -19.37
N LEU A 239 0.24 -8.61 -19.00
CA LEU A 239 -0.23 -7.35 -19.53
C LEU A 239 0.06 -7.22 -21.03
N GLU A 240 1.27 -7.56 -21.48
CA GLU A 240 1.65 -7.52 -22.89
C GLU A 240 0.83 -8.49 -23.75
N THR A 241 0.57 -9.71 -23.27
CA THR A 241 -0.24 -10.71 -23.97
C THR A 241 -1.73 -10.39 -23.95
N GLY A 242 -2.18 -9.48 -23.07
CA GLY A 242 -3.59 -9.08 -22.93
C GLY A 242 -4.43 -10.04 -22.09
N GLU A 243 -3.78 -10.90 -21.30
CA GLU A 243 -4.44 -11.77 -20.33
C GLU A 243 -4.90 -11.03 -19.09
N ILE A 244 -4.28 -9.89 -18.79
CA ILE A 244 -4.73 -8.92 -17.79
C ILE A 244 -4.82 -7.53 -18.42
N ASP A 245 -5.60 -6.64 -17.83
CA ASP A 245 -5.81 -5.27 -18.31
C ASP A 245 -4.97 -4.27 -17.52
N ILE A 246 -4.66 -4.56 -16.25
CA ILE A 246 -3.91 -3.71 -15.34
C ILE A 246 -2.93 -4.55 -14.53
N ALA A 247 -1.67 -4.12 -14.46
CA ALA A 247 -0.60 -4.76 -13.68
C ALA A 247 -0.11 -3.82 -12.59
N TYR A 248 -0.28 -4.20 -11.32
CA TYR A 248 0.26 -3.45 -10.18
C TYR A 248 1.75 -3.73 -9.98
N ASP A 249 2.45 -2.77 -9.41
CA ASP A 249 3.86 -2.85 -9.04
C ASP A 249 4.72 -3.39 -10.20
N VAL A 250 4.66 -2.68 -11.34
CA VAL A 250 5.53 -2.97 -12.49
C VAL A 250 6.99 -2.77 -12.07
N PRO A 251 7.88 -3.74 -12.35
CA PRO A 251 9.30 -3.54 -12.09
C PRO A 251 9.84 -2.30 -12.81
N PRO A 252 10.63 -1.45 -12.14
CA PRO A 252 11.25 -0.30 -12.80
C PRO A 252 12.01 -0.66 -14.08
N SER A 253 12.66 -1.82 -14.12
CA SER A 253 13.37 -2.35 -15.29
C SER A 253 12.47 -2.67 -16.50
N ASP A 254 11.18 -2.90 -16.28
CA ASP A 254 10.22 -3.25 -17.34
C ASP A 254 9.53 -2.03 -17.97
N VAL A 255 9.64 -0.86 -17.32
CA VAL A 255 8.87 0.35 -17.70
C VAL A 255 9.16 0.77 -19.14
N GLU A 256 10.42 0.83 -19.54
CA GLU A 256 10.80 1.22 -20.91
C GLU A 256 10.24 0.22 -21.94
N ARG A 257 10.35 -1.07 -21.66
CA ARG A 257 9.85 -2.15 -22.54
C ARG A 257 8.33 -2.05 -22.72
N LEU A 258 7.58 -1.86 -21.65
CA LEU A 258 6.13 -1.73 -21.69
C LEU A 258 5.68 -0.45 -22.39
N ASN A 259 6.40 0.68 -22.21
CA ASN A 259 6.08 1.95 -22.86
C ASN A 259 6.44 1.97 -24.36
N THR A 260 7.34 1.11 -24.83
CA THR A 260 7.64 0.95 -26.26
C THR A 260 6.64 0.04 -26.98
N ASN A 261 5.81 -0.71 -26.26
CA ASN A 261 4.76 -1.54 -26.81
C ASN A 261 3.47 -0.72 -27.00
N GLU A 262 2.98 -0.59 -28.25
CA GLU A 262 1.76 0.18 -28.57
C GLU A 262 0.49 -0.29 -27.82
N ALA A 263 0.49 -1.53 -27.32
CA ALA A 263 -0.65 -2.12 -26.63
C ALA A 263 -0.65 -1.85 -25.12
N THR A 264 0.42 -1.27 -24.57
CA THR A 264 0.57 -1.06 -23.13
C THR A 264 1.15 0.33 -22.82
N ALA A 265 0.94 0.79 -21.61
CA ALA A 265 1.59 1.97 -21.05
C ALA A 265 1.82 1.76 -19.55
N VAL A 266 2.82 2.41 -18.98
CA VAL A 266 3.03 2.45 -17.54
C VAL A 266 2.66 3.85 -17.04
N LEU A 267 1.65 3.90 -16.19
CA LEU A 267 1.30 5.09 -15.44
C LEU A 267 2.23 5.21 -14.23
N SER A 268 2.68 6.42 -13.96
CA SER A 268 3.57 6.72 -12.82
C SER A 268 3.06 7.93 -12.05
N ALA A 269 2.98 7.80 -10.74
CA ALA A 269 2.62 8.89 -9.82
C ALA A 269 3.35 8.73 -8.49
N PRO A 270 3.62 9.84 -7.76
CA PRO A 270 4.17 9.76 -6.42
C PRO A 270 3.35 8.84 -5.52
N SER A 271 4.05 8.07 -4.68
CA SER A 271 3.46 7.22 -3.66
C SER A 271 3.77 7.77 -2.27
N PHE A 272 2.87 7.55 -1.32
CA PHE A 272 3.14 7.82 0.09
C PHE A 272 4.02 6.76 0.78
N LYS A 273 4.58 5.83 -0.01
CA LYS A 273 5.55 4.83 0.47
C LYS A 273 6.94 5.44 0.55
N VAL A 274 7.62 5.23 1.66
CA VAL A 274 9.03 5.57 1.83
C VAL A 274 9.81 4.33 2.23
N PHE A 275 10.91 4.05 1.55
CA PHE A 275 11.87 3.04 1.93
C PHE A 275 12.97 3.66 2.81
N TYR A 276 13.28 2.98 3.89
CA TYR A 276 14.31 3.43 4.84
C TYR A 276 14.97 2.24 5.53
N VAL A 277 16.14 2.47 6.10
CA VAL A 277 16.76 1.54 7.04
C VAL A 277 16.40 1.98 8.45
N THR A 278 15.81 1.09 9.23
CA THR A 278 15.59 1.26 10.67
C THR A 278 16.86 0.87 11.40
N ILE A 279 17.38 1.74 12.24
CA ILE A 279 18.51 1.43 13.11
C ILE A 279 18.00 1.16 14.51
N ASN A 280 18.37 0.04 15.08
CA ASN A 280 18.09 -0.25 16.49
C ASN A 280 18.93 0.64 17.40
N CYS A 281 18.29 1.64 18.03
CA CYS A 281 18.96 2.59 18.93
C CYS A 281 19.42 1.95 20.26
N ASN A 282 19.04 0.68 20.51
CA ASN A 282 19.42 -0.12 21.67
C ASN A 282 20.20 -1.39 21.29
N SER A 283 20.81 -1.41 20.09
CA SER A 283 21.55 -2.56 19.58
C SER A 283 22.69 -3.00 20.50
N GLY A 284 23.00 -4.30 20.48
CA GLY A 284 24.22 -4.88 21.04
C GLY A 284 25.49 -4.31 20.43
N THR A 285 25.43 -3.90 19.16
CA THR A 285 26.50 -3.16 18.46
C THR A 285 26.53 -1.71 18.94
N LYS A 286 27.38 -1.43 19.94
CA LYS A 286 27.41 -0.15 20.68
C LYS A 286 27.61 1.09 19.82
N ALA A 287 28.26 0.94 18.66
CA ALA A 287 28.42 2.03 17.69
C ALA A 287 27.08 2.64 17.29
N LEU A 288 26.07 1.85 17.04
CA LEU A 288 24.74 2.27 16.57
C LEU A 288 23.92 3.06 17.62
N ASN A 289 24.31 3.00 18.89
CA ASN A 289 23.67 3.77 19.96
C ASN A 289 24.06 5.26 19.93
N ASP A 290 25.15 5.61 19.23
CA ASP A 290 25.60 7.00 19.05
C ASP A 290 24.98 7.62 17.79
N SER A 291 24.24 8.73 17.96
CA SER A 291 23.60 9.42 16.82
C SER A 291 24.59 9.91 15.76
N ARG A 292 25.85 10.22 16.14
CA ARG A 292 26.90 10.62 15.19
C ARG A 292 27.25 9.48 14.24
N VAL A 293 27.26 8.23 14.73
CA VAL A 293 27.46 7.04 13.91
C VAL A 293 26.28 6.87 12.94
N ARG A 294 25.05 7.02 13.42
CA ARG A 294 23.86 6.93 12.57
C ARG A 294 23.81 8.03 11.49
N GLN A 295 24.24 9.25 11.84
CA GLN A 295 24.46 10.33 10.85
C GLN A 295 25.54 9.96 9.84
N ALA A 296 26.67 9.38 10.30
CA ALA A 296 27.75 8.97 9.41
C ALA A 296 27.29 7.92 8.39
N ILE A 297 26.44 6.98 8.80
CA ILE A 297 25.84 6.01 7.89
C ILE A 297 25.09 6.73 6.75
N GLU A 298 24.25 7.72 7.07
CA GLU A 298 23.51 8.44 6.02
C GLU A 298 24.42 9.28 5.12
N TYR A 299 25.43 9.96 5.70
CA TYR A 299 26.41 10.71 4.90
C TYR A 299 27.23 9.83 3.96
N ALA A 300 27.35 8.53 4.25
CA ALA A 300 28.05 7.57 3.38
C ALA A 300 27.18 7.04 2.24
N ILE A 301 25.89 7.37 2.19
CA ILE A 301 24.95 6.86 1.19
C ILE A 301 24.65 7.91 0.13
N ASP A 302 25.04 7.65 -1.12
CA ASP A 302 24.61 8.42 -2.29
C ASP A 302 23.22 7.94 -2.72
N LYS A 303 22.17 8.65 -2.27
CA LYS A 303 20.78 8.30 -2.56
C LYS A 303 20.40 8.50 -4.02
N ASP A 304 21.04 9.42 -4.75
CA ASP A 304 20.81 9.61 -6.18
C ASP A 304 21.35 8.42 -6.97
N ALA A 305 22.58 7.98 -6.65
CA ALA A 305 23.16 6.78 -7.24
C ALA A 305 22.34 5.53 -6.91
N LEU A 306 21.84 5.40 -5.66
CA LEU A 306 20.99 4.30 -5.22
C LEU A 306 19.66 4.28 -5.99
N CYS A 307 18.96 5.40 -6.09
CA CYS A 307 17.71 5.51 -6.87
C CYS A 307 17.93 5.18 -8.35
N SER A 308 19.05 5.61 -8.92
CA SER A 308 19.37 5.35 -10.33
C SER A 308 19.69 3.89 -10.60
N SER A 309 20.46 3.24 -9.72
CA SER A 309 20.94 1.86 -9.90
C SER A 309 19.90 0.82 -9.59
N VAL A 310 19.09 1.00 -8.54
CA VAL A 310 18.09 0.03 -8.07
C VAL A 310 16.70 0.32 -8.64
N MET A 311 16.33 1.61 -8.69
CA MET A 311 14.99 2.04 -9.08
C MET A 311 14.92 2.61 -10.50
N TYR A 312 16.02 2.54 -11.27
CA TYR A 312 16.07 3.01 -12.68
C TYR A 312 15.56 4.45 -12.85
N GLY A 313 15.66 5.29 -11.80
CA GLY A 313 15.14 6.66 -11.78
C GLY A 313 13.64 6.77 -11.42
N TYR A 314 12.95 5.66 -11.16
CA TYR A 314 11.54 5.66 -10.73
C TYR A 314 11.38 5.71 -9.21
N ALA A 315 12.26 6.44 -8.55
CA ALA A 315 12.15 6.79 -7.14
C ALA A 315 12.80 8.15 -6.91
N THR A 316 12.41 8.85 -5.87
CA THR A 316 12.97 10.14 -5.48
C THR A 316 13.70 9.99 -4.14
N PRO A 317 14.96 10.47 -3.98
CA PRO A 317 15.63 10.46 -2.69
C PRO A 317 14.76 11.05 -1.59
N ALA A 318 14.70 10.40 -0.43
CA ALA A 318 13.89 10.83 0.71
C ALA A 318 14.74 11.50 1.79
N ALA A 319 14.22 12.60 2.35
CA ALA A 319 14.85 13.33 3.46
C ALA A 319 14.33 12.86 4.83
N SER A 320 13.10 12.33 4.88
CA SER A 320 12.41 11.93 6.12
C SER A 320 11.48 10.73 5.86
N LEU A 321 10.83 10.23 6.92
CA LEU A 321 9.78 9.22 6.83
C LEU A 321 8.47 9.75 6.23
N VAL A 322 8.28 11.08 6.26
CA VAL A 322 7.11 11.73 5.64
C VAL A 322 7.33 11.75 4.14
N GLY A 323 6.48 11.05 3.39
CA GLY A 323 6.59 10.90 1.95
C GLY A 323 6.20 12.16 1.18
N LEU A 324 6.62 12.23 -0.06
CA LEU A 324 6.28 13.33 -0.97
C LEU A 324 4.76 13.44 -1.15
N GLY A 325 4.21 14.64 -0.98
CA GLY A 325 2.77 14.92 -1.08
C GLY A 325 1.96 14.61 0.18
N VAL A 326 2.57 14.03 1.22
CA VAL A 326 1.94 13.86 2.54
C VAL A 326 1.91 15.20 3.25
N PHE A 327 0.78 15.53 3.88
CA PHE A 327 0.70 16.74 4.72
C PHE A 327 1.78 16.72 5.80
N GLY A 328 2.52 17.83 5.95
CA GLY A 328 3.66 17.92 6.85
C GLY A 328 5.00 17.48 6.25
N TYR A 329 5.04 17.14 4.95
CA TYR A 329 6.29 16.96 4.22
C TYR A 329 7.11 18.24 4.21
N ASP A 330 8.43 18.12 4.43
CA ASP A 330 9.35 19.24 4.35
C ASP A 330 10.06 19.29 2.99
N ASP A 331 9.56 20.13 2.10
CA ASP A 331 10.09 20.37 0.76
C ASP A 331 11.43 21.12 0.74
N SER A 332 11.82 21.72 1.87
CA SER A 332 13.09 22.43 2.02
C SER A 332 14.24 21.52 2.50
N ALA A 333 13.93 20.31 2.98
CA ALA A 333 14.92 19.36 3.48
C ALA A 333 15.77 18.77 2.34
N THR A 334 17.08 18.73 2.52
CA THR A 334 18.00 18.10 1.56
C THR A 334 17.95 16.58 1.72
N ALA A 335 17.46 15.88 0.69
CA ALA A 335 17.31 14.44 0.72
C ALA A 335 18.64 13.68 0.56
N ASN A 336 19.48 14.09 -0.40
CA ASN A 336 20.81 13.51 -0.59
C ASN A 336 21.87 14.41 0.04
N ILE A 337 22.45 13.96 1.16
CA ILE A 337 23.48 14.66 1.92
C ILE A 337 24.84 13.96 1.81
N TYR A 338 25.05 13.14 0.77
CA TYR A 338 26.24 12.32 0.57
C TYR A 338 27.53 13.12 0.74
N ASN A 339 28.39 12.66 1.66
CA ASN A 339 29.68 13.26 1.94
C ASN A 339 30.56 12.29 2.73
N ILE A 340 31.43 11.55 2.05
CA ILE A 340 32.32 10.55 2.63
C ILE A 340 33.26 11.13 3.70
N GLU A 341 33.82 12.34 3.45
CA GLU A 341 34.73 12.97 4.42
C GLU A 341 33.99 13.31 5.72
N LYS A 342 32.74 13.79 5.62
CA LYS A 342 31.90 14.06 6.79
C LYS A 342 31.53 12.78 7.54
N ALA A 343 31.24 11.70 6.82
CA ALA A 343 30.99 10.40 7.42
C ALA A 343 32.19 9.90 8.24
N LYS A 344 33.40 9.96 7.67
CA LYS A 344 34.65 9.57 8.36
C LYS A 344 34.96 10.48 9.57
N GLU A 345 34.71 11.79 9.46
CA GLU A 345 34.84 12.72 10.58
C GLU A 345 33.95 12.33 11.75
N LEU A 346 32.67 12.04 11.48
CA LEU A 346 31.68 11.65 12.49
C LEU A 346 32.02 10.31 13.14
N LEU A 347 32.43 9.31 12.35
CA LEU A 347 32.87 8.00 12.87
C LEU A 347 34.09 8.15 13.79
N SER A 348 35.09 8.93 13.36
CA SER A 348 36.27 9.22 14.18
C SER A 348 35.91 9.93 15.49
N ALA A 349 35.03 10.95 15.42
CA ALA A 349 34.57 11.69 16.60
C ALA A 349 33.74 10.81 17.55
N ALA A 350 33.10 9.74 17.05
CA ALA A 350 32.38 8.77 17.84
C ALA A 350 33.27 7.66 18.39
N GLY A 351 34.57 7.60 18.01
CA GLY A 351 35.52 6.59 18.47
C GLY A 351 35.67 5.38 17.56
N TYR A 352 35.17 5.43 16.33
CA TYR A 352 35.22 4.36 15.34
C TYR A 352 35.95 4.78 14.05
N PRO A 353 37.22 5.26 14.11
CA PRO A 353 37.94 5.78 12.94
C PRO A 353 38.19 4.71 11.86
N ASP A 354 38.22 3.43 12.24
CA ASP A 354 38.42 2.28 11.34
C ASP A 354 37.09 1.58 10.96
N GLY A 355 35.95 2.18 11.36
CA GLY A 355 34.61 1.59 11.16
C GLY A 355 34.25 0.52 12.19
N PHE A 356 33.28 -0.33 11.84
CA PHE A 356 32.77 -1.42 12.68
C PHE A 356 31.96 -2.40 11.83
N GLU A 357 31.55 -3.51 12.43
CA GLU A 357 30.67 -4.52 11.78
C GLU A 357 29.22 -4.33 12.24
N MET A 358 28.27 -4.50 11.32
CA MET A 358 26.83 -4.53 11.60
C MET A 358 26.07 -5.44 10.64
N SER A 359 24.88 -5.90 11.06
CA SER A 359 23.94 -6.63 10.21
C SER A 359 22.78 -5.76 9.75
N VAL A 360 22.25 -6.04 8.56
CA VAL A 360 21.00 -5.47 8.05
C VAL A 360 20.07 -6.60 7.66
N TRP A 361 18.98 -6.74 8.40
CA TRP A 361 17.92 -7.71 8.08
C TRP A 361 17.04 -7.20 6.94
N VAL A 362 16.73 -8.08 5.98
CA VAL A 362 15.90 -7.74 4.83
C VAL A 362 14.90 -8.85 4.55
N GLN A 363 13.68 -8.49 4.16
CA GLN A 363 12.68 -9.50 3.80
C GLN A 363 13.10 -10.28 2.56
N SER A 364 13.14 -11.61 2.68
CA SER A 364 13.59 -12.52 1.61
C SER A 364 12.68 -12.54 0.38
N ALA A 365 11.43 -12.11 0.50
CA ALA A 365 10.50 -12.00 -0.61
C ALA A 365 10.62 -10.67 -1.39
N ASP A 366 11.38 -9.68 -0.90
CA ASP A 366 11.51 -8.36 -1.53
C ASP A 366 12.89 -8.20 -2.18
N GLN A 367 12.97 -8.57 -3.46
CA GLN A 367 14.21 -8.52 -4.23
C GLN A 367 14.76 -7.09 -4.34
N THR A 368 13.91 -6.09 -4.56
CA THR A 368 14.33 -4.68 -4.71
C THR A 368 15.03 -4.17 -3.44
N ARG A 369 14.48 -4.49 -2.26
CA ARG A 369 15.11 -4.12 -0.99
C ARG A 369 16.40 -4.92 -0.72
N GLN A 370 16.48 -6.18 -1.15
CA GLN A 370 17.72 -6.95 -1.07
C GLN A 370 18.82 -6.33 -1.94
N GLU A 371 18.52 -5.99 -3.20
CA GLU A 371 19.44 -5.30 -4.11
C GLU A 371 19.90 -3.95 -3.52
N ALA A 372 18.99 -3.17 -2.94
CA ALA A 372 19.34 -1.94 -2.24
C ALA A 372 20.30 -2.18 -1.07
N CYS A 373 20.05 -3.20 -0.23
CA CYS A 373 20.94 -3.53 0.89
C CYS A 373 22.34 -3.94 0.42
N VAL A 374 22.46 -4.63 -0.72
CA VAL A 374 23.76 -4.98 -1.31
C VAL A 374 24.49 -3.72 -1.79
N VAL A 375 23.80 -2.76 -2.41
CA VAL A 375 24.41 -1.48 -2.79
C VAL A 375 24.83 -0.67 -1.55
N LEU A 376 24.01 -0.67 -0.49
CA LEU A 376 24.38 -0.03 0.78
C LEU A 376 25.60 -0.66 1.42
N GLN A 377 25.76 -2.00 1.36
CA GLN A 377 26.95 -2.69 1.84
C GLN A 377 28.22 -2.16 1.17
N ASP A 378 28.17 -1.94 -0.15
CA ASP A 378 29.30 -1.42 -0.93
C ASP A 378 29.61 0.02 -0.53
N MET A 379 28.59 0.90 -0.50
CA MET A 379 28.77 2.30 -0.11
C MET A 379 29.31 2.47 1.31
N LEU A 380 28.83 1.70 2.28
CA LEU A 380 29.25 1.79 3.67
C LEU A 380 30.67 1.24 3.88
N SER A 381 31.13 0.34 3.02
CA SER A 381 32.51 -0.17 3.05
C SER A 381 33.56 0.93 2.83
N GLU A 382 33.23 2.00 2.10
CA GLU A 382 34.13 3.15 1.83
C GLU A 382 34.51 3.94 3.09
N VAL A 383 33.69 3.81 4.13
CA VAL A 383 33.93 4.46 5.43
C VAL A 383 34.32 3.44 6.53
N GLY A 384 34.64 2.19 6.14
CA GLY A 384 35.08 1.13 7.04
C GLY A 384 33.95 0.37 7.75
N ILE A 385 32.68 0.64 7.41
CA ILE A 385 31.57 -0.12 7.98
C ILE A 385 31.34 -1.38 7.15
N THR A 386 31.52 -2.56 7.80
CA THR A 386 31.27 -3.87 7.19
C THR A 386 29.83 -4.27 7.48
N VAL A 387 29.01 -4.41 6.43
CA VAL A 387 27.61 -4.79 6.55
C VAL A 387 27.41 -6.24 6.16
N SER A 388 26.74 -7.04 7.01
CA SER A 388 26.18 -8.35 6.67
C SER A 388 24.73 -8.22 6.29
N VAL A 389 24.37 -8.50 5.04
CA VAL A 389 22.97 -8.51 4.59
C VAL A 389 22.36 -9.87 4.88
N GLU A 390 21.29 -9.92 5.68
CA GLU A 390 20.66 -11.13 6.17
C GLU A 390 19.19 -11.24 5.69
N PRO A 391 18.93 -12.00 4.61
CA PRO A 391 17.56 -12.25 4.17
C PRO A 391 16.79 -13.10 5.17
N MET A 392 15.57 -12.65 5.56
CA MET A 392 14.71 -13.35 6.51
C MET A 392 13.26 -13.39 6.00
N ASP A 393 12.48 -14.36 6.46
CA ASP A 393 11.03 -14.30 6.30
C ASP A 393 10.48 -13.08 7.02
N GLY A 394 9.59 -12.31 6.36
CA GLY A 394 9.09 -11.04 6.88
C GLY A 394 8.36 -11.18 8.22
N THR A 395 7.54 -12.24 8.37
CA THR A 395 6.80 -12.48 9.61
C THR A 395 7.75 -12.84 10.75
N VAL A 396 8.77 -13.65 10.47
CA VAL A 396 9.79 -14.02 11.46
C VAL A 396 10.60 -12.80 11.87
N MET A 397 10.96 -11.94 10.92
CA MET A 397 11.68 -10.70 11.18
C MET A 397 10.88 -9.76 12.10
N ASP A 398 9.65 -9.45 11.72
CA ASP A 398 8.77 -8.53 12.49
C ASP A 398 8.50 -9.10 13.90
N ASP A 399 8.16 -10.38 14.00
CA ASP A 399 7.92 -11.06 15.27
C ASP A 399 9.15 -11.03 16.19
N THR A 400 10.35 -11.23 15.63
CA THR A 400 11.59 -11.23 16.40
C THR A 400 11.88 -9.85 16.95
N ILE A 401 11.74 -8.80 16.13
CA ILE A 401 11.97 -7.40 16.52
C ILE A 401 10.95 -6.97 17.59
N VAL A 402 9.67 -7.21 17.35
CA VAL A 402 8.57 -6.81 18.29
C VAL A 402 8.72 -7.52 19.65
N LYS A 403 9.23 -8.74 19.66
CA LYS A 403 9.51 -9.48 20.92
C LYS A 403 10.81 -9.07 21.62
N GLY A 404 11.50 -8.03 21.12
CA GLY A 404 12.74 -7.52 21.71
C GLY A 404 14.00 -8.32 21.37
N GLY A 405 13.99 -9.03 20.24
CA GLY A 405 15.19 -9.68 19.70
C GLY A 405 16.27 -8.65 19.36
N ASP A 406 17.53 -9.00 19.59
CA ASP A 406 18.65 -8.13 19.26
C ASP A 406 18.90 -8.15 17.74
N PHE A 407 18.98 -6.97 17.15
CA PHE A 407 19.35 -6.73 15.76
C PHE A 407 20.04 -5.38 15.66
N ASP A 408 20.79 -5.17 14.58
CA ASP A 408 21.48 -3.89 14.36
C ASP A 408 20.63 -2.93 13.54
N ALA A 409 20.20 -3.38 12.38
CA ALA A 409 19.36 -2.61 11.48
C ALA A 409 18.44 -3.55 10.67
N CYS A 410 17.34 -3.01 10.16
CA CYS A 410 16.49 -3.72 9.20
C CYS A 410 15.99 -2.80 8.09
N SER A 411 15.81 -3.39 6.91
CA SER A 411 15.17 -2.72 5.79
C SER A 411 13.68 -2.58 6.05
N SER A 412 13.16 -1.36 6.02
CA SER A 412 11.79 -1.04 6.35
C SER A 412 11.12 -0.20 5.26
N MET A 413 9.82 -0.34 5.15
CA MET A 413 9.00 0.49 4.28
C MET A 413 7.76 0.90 5.06
N TYR A 414 7.40 2.16 5.02
CA TYR A 414 6.16 2.63 5.60
C TYR A 414 5.17 3.04 4.52
N TYR A 415 3.94 2.63 4.73
CA TYR A 415 2.81 2.89 3.85
C TYR A 415 1.85 3.85 4.54
N ASN A 416 1.92 5.14 4.20
CA ASN A 416 1.05 6.13 4.80
C ASN A 416 -0.35 6.05 4.18
N LEU A 417 -1.32 5.51 4.93
CA LEU A 417 -2.71 5.34 4.49
C LEU A 417 -3.61 6.55 4.79
N MET A 418 -3.05 7.62 5.38
CA MET A 418 -3.85 8.78 5.82
C MET A 418 -3.46 10.09 5.14
N GLY A 419 -2.38 10.11 4.36
CA GLY A 419 -1.92 11.35 3.72
C GLY A 419 -1.48 12.44 4.70
N ASP A 420 -1.25 12.11 5.98
CA ASP A 420 -0.86 13.02 7.05
C ASP A 420 0.39 12.51 7.77
N ALA A 421 1.31 13.42 8.14
CA ALA A 421 2.56 13.07 8.80
C ALA A 421 2.34 12.43 10.18
N ASP A 422 1.25 12.77 10.88
CA ASP A 422 0.93 12.17 12.18
C ASP A 422 0.97 10.65 12.13
N TYR A 423 0.40 10.07 11.08
CA TYR A 423 0.26 8.61 10.96
C TYR A 423 1.62 7.90 10.92
N VAL A 424 2.53 8.35 10.07
CA VAL A 424 3.87 7.73 9.95
C VAL A 424 4.75 8.07 11.15
N LEU A 425 4.68 9.30 11.64
CA LEU A 425 5.50 9.73 12.78
C LEU A 425 5.05 9.02 14.06
N TYR A 426 3.76 9.03 14.37
CA TYR A 426 3.26 8.36 15.59
C TYR A 426 3.58 6.87 15.57
N SER A 427 3.34 6.20 14.45
CA SER A 427 3.60 4.77 14.33
C SER A 427 5.06 4.40 14.55
N ASN A 428 5.99 5.23 14.06
CA ASN A 428 7.42 4.90 14.11
C ASN A 428 8.16 5.47 15.34
N ILE A 429 7.60 6.45 16.06
CA ILE A 429 8.31 7.08 17.19
C ILE A 429 7.60 6.91 18.53
N SER A 430 6.30 6.55 18.56
CA SER A 430 5.62 6.32 19.83
C SER A 430 6.20 5.09 20.54
N PRO A 431 6.57 5.20 21.81
CA PRO A 431 7.02 4.05 22.59
C PRO A 431 5.97 2.95 22.77
N GLU A 432 4.68 3.29 22.58
CA GLU A 432 3.55 2.35 22.66
C GLU A 432 3.29 1.62 21.34
N SER A 433 3.88 2.08 20.25
CA SER A 433 3.67 1.51 18.93
C SER A 433 4.54 0.29 18.68
N THR A 434 3.94 -0.81 18.27
CA THR A 434 4.65 -2.01 17.80
C THR A 434 5.41 -1.79 16.49
N SER A 435 5.15 -0.69 15.78
CA SER A 435 5.85 -0.30 14.58
C SER A 435 7.09 0.56 14.84
N ASN A 436 7.34 0.97 16.10
CA ASN A 436 8.59 1.64 16.49
C ASN A 436 9.73 0.60 16.61
N LEU A 437 10.13 0.05 15.49
CA LEU A 437 11.18 -0.98 15.42
C LEU A 437 12.56 -0.45 15.82
N SER A 438 12.78 0.85 15.75
CA SER A 438 14.06 1.47 16.13
C SER A 438 14.29 1.55 17.64
N HIS A 439 13.27 1.31 18.44
CA HIS A 439 13.26 1.59 19.88
C HIS A 439 13.63 3.04 20.21
N TYR A 440 13.41 3.96 19.27
CA TYR A 440 13.64 5.37 19.49
C TYR A 440 12.66 5.91 20.52
N ASN A 441 13.20 6.66 21.48
CA ASN A 441 12.42 7.28 22.53
C ASN A 441 12.97 8.67 22.84
N ASN A 442 12.31 9.69 22.30
CA ASN A 442 12.61 11.09 22.57
C ASN A 442 11.34 11.77 23.06
N PRO A 443 11.25 12.07 24.38
CA PRO A 443 10.05 12.69 24.97
C PRO A 443 9.68 14.04 24.36
N ASP A 444 10.67 14.84 23.95
CA ASP A 444 10.41 16.16 23.34
C ASP A 444 9.76 16.02 21.96
N VAL A 445 10.24 15.06 21.15
CA VAL A 445 9.63 14.73 19.84
C VAL A 445 8.21 14.24 20.05
N MET A 446 7.99 13.35 21.01
CA MET A 446 6.66 12.81 21.30
C MET A 446 5.69 13.90 21.80
N ALA A 447 6.15 14.80 22.68
CA ALA A 447 5.35 15.94 23.15
C ALA A 447 4.94 16.88 22.00
N LYS A 448 5.87 17.18 21.06
CA LYS A 448 5.59 17.98 19.87
C LYS A 448 4.56 17.30 18.96
N LEU A 449 4.70 16.00 18.74
CA LEU A 449 3.77 15.23 17.91
C LEU A 449 2.35 15.24 18.50
N LEU A 450 2.22 15.02 19.81
CA LEU A 450 0.92 15.09 20.48
C LEU A 450 0.33 16.49 20.44
N ALA A 451 1.16 17.54 20.59
CA ALA A 451 0.70 18.93 20.47
C ALA A 451 0.22 19.25 19.04
N ALA A 452 0.90 18.73 18.01
CA ALA A 452 0.49 18.95 16.61
C ALA A 452 -0.92 18.41 16.32
N ARG A 453 -1.36 17.36 17.01
CA ARG A 453 -2.70 16.77 16.85
C ARG A 453 -3.85 17.73 17.19
N SER A 454 -3.61 18.70 18.04
CA SER A 454 -4.62 19.68 18.46
C SER A 454 -4.55 21.01 17.69
N LEU A 455 -3.55 21.20 16.83
CA LEU A 455 -3.45 22.40 16.02
C LEU A 455 -4.44 22.35 14.83
N THR A 456 -5.32 23.35 14.77
CA THR A 456 -6.30 23.50 13.70
C THR A 456 -5.80 24.37 12.54
N ASP A 457 -4.73 25.16 12.75
CA ASP A 457 -4.06 25.90 11.69
C ASP A 457 -3.05 24.96 10.99
N ASP A 458 -3.26 24.71 9.72
CA ASP A 458 -2.44 23.80 8.93
C ASP A 458 -0.98 24.26 8.79
N ALA A 459 -0.73 25.57 8.75
CA ALA A 459 0.63 26.10 8.64
C ALA A 459 1.40 25.90 9.94
N GLU A 460 0.77 26.14 11.09
CA GLU A 460 1.35 25.89 12.42
C GLU A 460 1.61 24.39 12.60
N ARG A 461 0.66 23.53 12.23
CA ARG A 461 0.77 22.08 12.33
C ARG A 461 1.90 21.54 11.43
N ALA A 462 1.97 21.98 10.18
CA ALA A 462 3.05 21.62 9.26
C ALA A 462 4.43 22.06 9.77
N ALA A 463 4.52 23.24 10.39
CA ALA A 463 5.76 23.72 10.98
C ALA A 463 6.26 22.82 12.13
N VAL A 464 5.35 22.30 12.97
CA VAL A 464 5.71 21.33 14.03
C VAL A 464 6.23 20.03 13.43
N TYR A 465 5.62 19.50 12.35
CA TYR A 465 6.12 18.29 11.70
C TYR A 465 7.50 18.48 11.05
N LYS A 466 7.77 19.65 10.47
CA LYS A 466 9.10 20.01 9.96
C LYS A 466 10.13 20.08 11.10
N GLU A 467 9.76 20.63 12.26
CA GLU A 467 10.62 20.65 13.43
C GLU A 467 10.94 19.24 13.94
N ILE A 468 9.93 18.35 14.03
CA ILE A 468 10.10 16.94 14.38
C ILE A 468 11.06 16.27 13.38
N SER A 469 10.85 16.46 12.08
CA SER A 469 11.72 15.90 11.04
C SER A 469 13.16 16.38 11.17
N SER A 470 13.37 17.65 11.56
CA SER A 470 14.70 18.22 11.80
C SER A 470 15.40 17.60 13.02
N ILE A 471 14.67 17.35 14.11
CA ILE A 471 15.22 16.65 15.29
C ILE A 471 15.56 15.20 14.93
N MET A 472 14.68 14.50 14.23
CA MET A 472 14.92 13.13 13.79
C MET A 472 16.09 13.04 12.78
N ALA A 473 16.33 14.10 12.00
CA ALA A 473 17.50 14.20 11.12
C ALA A 473 18.83 14.28 11.90
N VAL A 474 18.83 14.73 13.14
CA VAL A 474 20.01 14.71 14.05
C VAL A 474 20.10 13.37 14.79
N ASP A 475 19.00 12.86 15.30
CA ASP A 475 18.98 11.63 16.10
C ASP A 475 19.16 10.37 15.22
N ARG A 476 18.72 10.40 13.96
CA ARG A 476 18.82 9.34 12.93
C ARG A 476 18.44 7.93 13.39
N PRO A 477 17.25 7.73 13.97
CA PRO A 477 16.77 6.38 14.24
C PRO A 477 16.38 5.64 12.95
N TYR A 478 16.14 6.40 11.88
CA TYR A 478 15.79 5.93 10.54
C TYR A 478 16.67 6.63 9.50
N ILE A 479 17.13 5.87 8.53
CA ILE A 479 17.86 6.38 7.37
C ILE A 479 16.92 6.34 6.17
N PRO A 480 16.22 7.43 5.83
CA PRO A 480 15.35 7.49 4.66
C PRO A 480 16.18 7.32 3.40
N LEU A 481 15.75 6.49 2.48
CA LEU A 481 16.48 6.21 1.24
C LEU A 481 15.76 6.83 0.05
N TRP A 482 14.52 6.38 -0.23
CA TRP A 482 13.71 6.96 -1.30
C TRP A 482 12.21 6.93 -1.02
N ALA A 483 11.50 7.87 -1.65
CA ALA A 483 10.07 7.82 -1.84
C ALA A 483 9.77 7.08 -3.15
N TYR A 484 8.82 6.13 -3.10
CA TYR A 484 8.42 5.34 -4.26
C TYR A 484 7.56 6.15 -5.23
N GLN A 485 7.55 5.71 -6.48
CA GLN A 485 6.47 5.99 -7.42
C GLN A 485 5.60 4.74 -7.56
N ASN A 486 4.29 4.92 -7.63
CA ASN A 486 3.38 3.85 -8.02
C ASN A 486 3.53 3.64 -9.53
N LEU A 487 3.99 2.46 -9.94
CA LEU A 487 4.17 2.07 -11.32
C LEU A 487 3.09 1.05 -11.67
N VAL A 488 2.09 1.47 -12.45
CA VAL A 488 0.98 0.60 -12.84
C VAL A 488 0.92 0.48 -14.36
N GLY A 489 1.10 -0.72 -14.85
CA GLY A 489 0.95 -1.03 -16.26
C GLY A 489 -0.54 -1.11 -16.64
N VAL A 490 -0.91 -0.49 -17.75
CA VAL A 490 -2.28 -0.52 -18.27
C VAL A 490 -2.30 -0.88 -19.76
N ARG A 491 -3.33 -1.57 -20.20
CA ARG A 491 -3.60 -1.80 -21.62
C ARG A 491 -4.09 -0.52 -22.29
N SER A 492 -3.70 -0.30 -23.54
CA SER A 492 -4.06 0.92 -24.30
C SER A 492 -5.57 1.14 -24.48
N GLY A 493 -6.40 0.11 -24.25
CA GLY A 493 -7.87 0.19 -24.29
C GLY A 493 -8.52 0.58 -22.96
N VAL A 494 -7.75 0.57 -21.85
CA VAL A 494 -8.26 0.92 -20.52
C VAL A 494 -8.43 2.44 -20.42
N SER A 495 -9.57 2.87 -19.93
CA SER A 495 -9.90 4.27 -19.69
C SER A 495 -10.51 4.44 -18.30
N GLY A 496 -10.46 5.65 -17.75
CA GLY A 496 -11.05 5.97 -16.44
C GLY A 496 -10.24 5.49 -15.22
N PHE A 497 -9.14 4.74 -15.41
CA PHE A 497 -8.27 4.34 -14.32
C PHE A 497 -7.39 5.52 -13.87
N GLN A 498 -7.36 5.76 -12.57
CA GLN A 498 -6.59 6.86 -11.97
C GLN A 498 -5.70 6.32 -10.85
N LEU A 499 -4.44 6.74 -10.86
CA LEU A 499 -3.54 6.46 -9.75
C LEU A 499 -3.88 7.36 -8.55
N ASN A 500 -3.71 6.80 -7.37
CA ASN A 500 -3.66 7.56 -6.12
C ASN A 500 -2.41 7.15 -5.32
N PRO A 501 -1.93 7.99 -4.39
CA PRO A 501 -0.71 7.70 -3.64
C PRO A 501 -0.80 6.50 -2.69
N ILE A 502 -2.01 6.08 -2.30
CA ILE A 502 -2.25 5.00 -1.32
C ILE A 502 -2.57 3.65 -1.96
N THR A 503 -2.57 3.54 -3.29
CA THR A 503 -2.84 2.34 -4.10
C THR A 503 -4.21 1.67 -3.94
N ALA A 504 -5.06 2.01 -3.01
CA ALA A 504 -6.43 1.50 -2.91
C ALA A 504 -7.29 2.06 -4.07
N TYR A 505 -7.12 1.50 -5.27
CA TYR A 505 -7.72 2.04 -6.50
C TYR A 505 -9.19 1.67 -6.63
N ARG A 506 -9.96 2.66 -7.05
CA ARG A 506 -11.40 2.52 -7.34
C ARG A 506 -11.63 2.26 -8.82
N TYR A 507 -12.58 1.37 -9.12
CA TYR A 507 -12.82 0.88 -10.49
C TYR A 507 -14.19 1.24 -11.08
N GLU A 508 -15.03 1.99 -10.37
CA GLU A 508 -16.37 2.35 -10.84
C GLU A 508 -16.40 3.05 -12.21
N ASN A 509 -15.34 3.81 -12.52
CA ASN A 509 -15.21 4.55 -13.79
C ASN A 509 -14.31 3.84 -14.82
N VAL A 510 -13.77 2.65 -14.50
CA VAL A 510 -12.80 1.97 -15.35
C VAL A 510 -13.51 1.11 -16.38
N ALA A 511 -13.14 1.31 -17.64
CA ALA A 511 -13.64 0.53 -18.76
C ALA A 511 -12.51 0.11 -19.71
N ASN A 512 -12.70 -0.98 -20.44
CA ASN A 512 -11.83 -1.38 -21.54
C ASN A 512 -12.66 -1.42 -22.84
N GLY A 513 -12.40 -0.47 -23.73
CA GLY A 513 -13.12 -0.26 -24.99
C GLY A 513 -12.61 -1.12 -26.18
N LYS A 514 -11.63 -2.01 -25.97
CA LYS A 514 -11.02 -2.81 -27.06
C LYS A 514 -11.07 -4.30 -26.79
#